data_df8db1cb3efa4025a0992d12b54bda66
#
_entry.id   df8db1cb3efa4025a0992d12b54bda66
#
_cell.length_a   1.000
_cell.length_b   1.000
_cell.length_c   1.000
_cell.angle_alpha   90.00
_cell.angle_beta   90.00
_cell.angle_gamma   90.00
#
_symmetry.space_group_name_H-M   'P 1'
#
loop_
_entity.id
_entity.type
_entity.pdbx_description
1 polymer ?
#
loop_
_entity_poly.entity_id
_entity_poly.type
_entity_poly.pdbx_seq_one_letter_code
_entity_poly.pdbx_strand_id
1 'polypeptide(L)'
;MGRLQLQEQRINTLVRRGDVVRDALTAAHKRAAELRDRFGNLQRALEETTESLNRSNIEGQLPMIKQDLARATAEIQRLQTEESEAAALVSSEQARWAEINQRLEELDRALTRR
;
A
#
# COMPACT_ATOMS: atom_id res chain seq x y z
N MET A 1 6.13 1.01 -33.88
CA MET A 1 6.02 2.22 -33.06
C MET A 1 4.91 2.12 -32.04
N GLY A 2 3.67 1.83 -32.42
CA GLY A 2 2.55 1.73 -31.49
C GLY A 2 2.72 0.68 -30.40
N ARG A 3 3.38 -0.44 -30.68
CA ARG A 3 3.61 -1.52 -29.72
C ARG A 3 4.45 -1.08 -28.53
N LEU A 4 5.58 -0.41 -28.76
CA LEU A 4 6.46 0.06 -27.69
C LEU A 4 5.77 1.09 -26.80
N GLN A 5 5.03 2.02 -27.42
CA GLN A 5 4.25 3.00 -26.69
C GLN A 5 3.18 2.35 -25.81
N LEU A 6 2.51 1.32 -26.35
CA LEU A 6 1.49 0.59 -25.61
C LEU A 6 2.08 -0.13 -24.41
N GLN A 7 3.24 -0.79 -24.57
CA GLN A 7 3.96 -1.46 -23.50
C GLN A 7 4.33 -0.48 -22.39
N GLU A 8 4.93 0.66 -22.77
CA GLU A 8 5.36 1.68 -21.82
C GLU A 8 4.17 2.28 -21.08
N GLN A 9 3.10 2.61 -21.78
CA GLN A 9 1.89 3.18 -21.18
C GLN A 9 1.27 2.21 -20.17
N ARG A 10 1.18 0.94 -20.52
CA ARG A 10 0.57 -0.06 -19.67
C ARG A 10 1.40 -0.30 -18.41
N ILE A 11 2.71 -0.45 -18.56
CA ILE A 11 3.62 -0.64 -17.43
C ILE A 11 3.63 0.62 -16.56
N ASN A 12 3.70 1.81 -17.15
CA ASN A 12 3.69 3.07 -16.40
C ASN A 12 2.39 3.26 -15.61
N THR A 13 1.25 2.88 -16.18
CA THR A 13 -0.03 2.93 -15.50
C THR A 13 -0.03 2.03 -14.26
N LEU A 14 0.49 0.82 -14.38
CA LEU A 14 0.59 -0.13 -13.27
C LEU A 14 1.57 0.34 -12.20
N VAL A 15 2.71 0.91 -12.61
CA VAL A 15 3.70 1.47 -11.68
C VAL A 15 3.11 2.65 -10.89
N ARG A 16 2.40 3.55 -11.56
CA ARG A 16 1.73 4.67 -10.89
C ARG A 16 0.69 4.20 -9.89
N ARG A 17 -0.05 3.15 -10.24
CA ARG A 17 -1.02 2.55 -9.32
C ARG A 17 -0.33 2.03 -8.07
N GLY A 18 0.81 1.37 -8.22
CA GLY A 18 1.63 0.92 -7.10
C GLY A 18 2.16 2.07 -6.25
N ASP A 19 2.56 3.17 -6.88
CA ASP A 19 3.05 4.37 -6.17
C ASP A 19 1.94 5.03 -5.34
N VAL A 20 0.73 5.11 -5.87
CA VAL A 20 -0.43 5.65 -5.14
C VAL A 20 -0.72 4.79 -3.91
N VAL A 21 -0.69 3.46 -4.05
CA VAL A 21 -0.90 2.54 -2.93
C VAL A 21 0.21 2.69 -1.90
N ARG A 22 1.47 2.83 -2.33
CA ARG A 22 2.61 3.02 -1.43
C ARG A 22 2.49 4.31 -0.63
N ASP A 23 2.08 5.40 -1.26
CA ASP A 23 1.87 6.68 -0.58
C ASP A 23 0.73 6.58 0.45
N ALA A 24 -0.36 5.90 0.09
CA ALA A 24 -1.46 5.64 1.00
C ALA A 24 -1.01 4.77 2.19
N LEU A 25 -0.14 3.79 1.94
CA LEU A 25 0.42 2.92 2.98
C LEU A 25 1.30 3.71 3.95
N THR A 26 2.13 4.62 3.44
CA THR A 26 2.96 5.50 4.27
C THR A 26 2.09 6.37 5.18
N ALA A 27 1.02 6.96 4.63
CA ALA A 27 0.07 7.76 5.40
C ALA A 27 -0.65 6.92 6.47
N ALA A 28 -1.03 5.69 6.14
CA ALA A 28 -1.69 4.77 7.06
C ALA A 28 -0.76 4.37 8.23
N HIS A 29 0.52 4.10 7.96
CA HIS A 29 1.52 3.82 8.99
C HIS A 29 1.72 5.01 9.93
N LYS A 30 1.79 6.22 9.37
CA LYS A 30 1.91 7.44 10.15
C LYS A 30 0.72 7.63 11.07
N ARG A 31 -0.49 7.43 10.57
CA ARG A 31 -1.72 7.52 11.36
C ARG A 31 -1.73 6.50 12.49
N ALA A 32 -1.36 5.25 12.20
CA ALA A 32 -1.29 4.21 13.22
C ALA A 32 -0.28 4.55 14.31
N ALA A 33 0.88 5.08 13.94
CA ALA A 33 1.90 5.51 14.90
C ALA A 33 1.39 6.64 15.81
N GLU A 34 0.72 7.64 15.24
CA GLU A 34 0.11 8.74 15.99
C GLU A 34 -0.95 8.22 16.97
N LEU A 35 -1.77 7.27 16.55
CA LEU A 35 -2.79 6.67 17.41
C LEU A 35 -2.18 5.84 18.54
N ARG A 36 -1.10 5.11 18.27
CA ARG A 36 -0.37 4.37 19.31
C ARG A 36 0.23 5.30 20.35
N ASP A 37 0.84 6.40 19.92
CA ASP A 37 1.41 7.39 20.80
C ASP A 37 0.33 8.03 21.67
N ARG A 38 -0.79 8.36 21.08
CA ARG A 38 -1.93 8.96 21.78
C ARG A 38 -2.52 7.98 22.81
N PHE A 39 -2.64 6.72 22.43
CA PHE A 39 -3.10 5.67 23.34
C PHE A 39 -2.15 5.52 24.54
N GLY A 40 -0.84 5.45 24.28
CA GLY A 40 0.17 5.35 25.32
C GLY A 40 0.18 6.55 26.26
N ASN A 41 0.00 7.75 25.71
CA ASN A 41 -0.08 8.98 26.51
C ASN A 41 -1.31 8.98 27.42
N LEU A 42 -2.45 8.52 26.90
CA LEU A 42 -3.67 8.41 27.71
C LEU A 42 -3.55 7.35 28.81
N GLN A 43 -2.90 6.22 28.52
CA GLN A 43 -2.65 5.20 29.53
C GLN A 43 -1.78 5.74 30.67
N ARG A 44 -0.72 6.48 30.34
CA ARG A 44 0.15 7.11 31.33
C ARG A 44 -0.59 8.16 32.16
N ALA A 45 -1.40 8.98 31.46
CA ALA A 45 -2.24 9.98 32.15
C ALA A 45 -3.22 9.32 33.13
N LEU A 46 -3.78 8.17 32.74
CA LEU A 46 -4.67 7.41 33.61
C LEU A 46 -3.96 6.90 34.85
N GLU A 47 -2.72 6.41 34.71
CA GLU A 47 -1.92 5.94 35.84
C GLU A 47 -1.54 7.07 36.80
N GLU A 48 -1.30 8.26 36.28
CA GLU A 48 -0.86 9.42 37.07
C GLU A 48 -2.01 10.22 37.68
N THR A 49 -3.23 10.08 37.15
CA THR A 49 -4.38 10.88 37.57
C THR A 49 -5.11 10.19 38.72
N THR A 50 -5.35 10.93 39.77
CA THR A 50 -6.08 10.47 40.97
C THR A 50 -7.51 11.00 41.00
N GLU A 51 -7.82 12.06 40.25
CA GLU A 51 -9.16 12.65 40.20
C GLU A 51 -10.12 11.75 39.44
N SER A 52 -11.22 11.41 40.11
CA SER A 52 -12.23 10.50 39.57
C SER A 52 -12.83 10.97 38.25
N LEU A 53 -13.12 12.26 38.09
CA LEU A 53 -13.72 12.82 36.89
C LEU A 53 -12.75 12.75 35.71
N ASN A 54 -11.49 13.10 35.93
CA ASN A 54 -10.45 13.04 34.89
C ASN A 54 -10.17 11.60 34.49
N ARG A 55 -10.13 10.67 35.43
CA ARG A 55 -9.99 9.24 35.11
C ARG A 55 -11.12 8.74 34.24
N SER A 56 -12.36 9.12 34.57
CA SER A 56 -13.54 8.73 33.83
C SER A 56 -13.48 9.24 32.38
N ASN A 57 -13.04 10.48 32.18
CA ASN A 57 -12.86 11.07 30.85
C ASN A 57 -11.82 10.31 30.02
N ILE A 58 -10.68 9.97 30.64
CA ILE A 58 -9.61 9.23 29.98
C ILE A 58 -10.08 7.81 29.62
N GLU A 59 -10.72 7.13 30.56
CA GLU A 59 -11.27 5.79 30.35
C GLU A 59 -12.30 5.76 29.22
N GLY A 60 -13.07 6.83 29.06
CA GLY A 60 -14.02 6.97 27.95
C GLY A 60 -13.36 7.14 26.59
N GLN A 61 -12.17 7.75 26.53
CA GLN A 61 -11.44 7.97 25.28
C GLN A 61 -10.65 6.74 24.81
N LEU A 62 -10.16 5.92 25.74
CA LEU A 62 -9.31 4.77 25.41
C LEU A 62 -9.96 3.77 24.43
N PRO A 63 -11.23 3.35 24.62
CA PRO A 63 -11.86 2.42 23.67
C PRO A 63 -11.99 2.99 22.27
N MET A 64 -12.25 4.29 22.13
CA MET A 64 -12.39 4.96 20.84
C MET A 64 -11.07 4.95 20.08
N ILE A 65 -9.98 5.29 20.76
CA ILE A 65 -8.65 5.28 20.16
C ILE A 65 -8.21 3.86 19.80
N LYS A 66 -8.51 2.90 20.67
CA LYS A 66 -8.24 1.48 20.40
C LYS A 66 -8.97 1.00 19.15
N GLN A 67 -10.22 1.41 18.99
CA GLN A 67 -11.00 1.09 17.78
C GLN A 67 -10.42 1.74 16.53
N ASP A 68 -10.02 3.03 16.63
CA ASP A 68 -9.39 3.74 15.52
C ASP A 68 -8.06 3.09 15.13
N LEU A 69 -7.29 2.64 16.12
CA LEU A 69 -6.04 1.93 15.87
C LEU A 69 -6.28 0.59 15.18
N ALA A 70 -7.32 -0.14 15.57
CA ALA A 70 -7.69 -1.39 14.92
C ALA A 70 -8.07 -1.16 13.45
N ARG A 71 -8.80 -0.09 13.16
CA ARG A 71 -9.15 0.30 11.79
C ARG A 71 -7.92 0.68 10.99
N ALA A 72 -7.01 1.44 11.58
CA ALA A 72 -5.76 1.82 10.92
C ALA A 72 -4.89 0.60 10.60
N THR A 73 -4.82 -0.37 11.50
CA THR A 73 -4.09 -1.62 11.29
C THR A 73 -4.70 -2.44 10.16
N ALA A 74 -6.04 -2.53 10.12
CA ALA A 74 -6.74 -3.22 9.04
C ALA A 74 -6.49 -2.55 7.69
N GLU A 75 -6.48 -1.22 7.66
CA GLU A 75 -6.18 -0.44 6.46
C GLU A 75 -4.76 -0.70 5.97
N ILE A 76 -3.79 -0.77 6.87
CA ILE A 76 -2.39 -1.10 6.54
C ILE A 76 -2.34 -2.48 5.89
N GLN A 77 -3.01 -3.48 6.44
CA GLN A 77 -3.02 -4.84 5.88
C GLN A 77 -3.64 -4.86 4.48
N ARG A 78 -4.75 -4.15 4.30
CA ARG A 78 -5.39 -4.02 2.99
C ARG A 78 -4.46 -3.39 1.96
N LEU A 79 -3.81 -2.30 2.32
CA LEU A 79 -2.89 -1.59 1.43
C LEU A 79 -1.63 -2.41 1.13
N GLN A 80 -1.12 -3.19 2.08
CA GLN A 80 0.00 -4.10 1.85
C GLN A 80 -0.36 -5.16 0.82
N THR A 81 -1.57 -5.70 0.89
CA THR A 81 -2.08 -6.65 -0.10
C THR A 81 -2.18 -6.00 -1.49
N GLU A 82 -2.75 -4.79 -1.56
CA GLU A 82 -2.85 -4.05 -2.81
C GLU A 82 -1.47 -3.73 -3.41
N GLU A 83 -0.51 -3.37 -2.59
CA GLU A 83 0.86 -3.12 -3.04
C GLU A 83 1.49 -4.37 -3.66
N SER A 84 1.33 -5.52 -2.99
CA SER A 84 1.83 -6.80 -3.50
C SER A 84 1.15 -7.18 -4.82
N GLU A 85 -0.16 -6.98 -4.93
CA GLU A 85 -0.91 -7.24 -6.15
C GLU A 85 -0.46 -6.33 -7.29
N ALA A 86 -0.25 -5.04 -7.01
CA ALA A 86 0.23 -4.09 -8.01
C ALA A 86 1.63 -4.47 -8.51
N ALA A 87 2.54 -4.87 -7.62
CA ALA A 87 3.87 -5.33 -7.99
C ALA A 87 3.81 -6.60 -8.84
N ALA A 88 2.93 -7.54 -8.50
CA ALA A 88 2.74 -8.77 -9.25
C ALA A 88 2.20 -8.48 -10.66
N LEU A 89 1.30 -7.52 -10.80
CA LEU A 89 0.77 -7.10 -12.10
C LEU A 89 1.86 -6.49 -12.98
N VAL A 90 2.74 -5.67 -12.41
CA VAL A 90 3.87 -5.10 -13.16
C VAL A 90 4.78 -6.22 -13.66
N SER A 91 5.15 -7.17 -12.80
CA SER A 91 6.00 -8.30 -13.18
C SER A 91 5.36 -9.16 -14.26
N SER A 92 4.07 -9.45 -14.14
CA SER A 92 3.32 -10.23 -15.14
C SER A 92 3.28 -9.52 -16.48
N GLU A 93 3.04 -8.22 -16.48
CA GLU A 93 2.98 -7.44 -17.70
C GLU A 93 4.34 -7.36 -18.40
N GLN A 94 5.41 -7.18 -17.63
CA GLN A 94 6.77 -7.18 -18.17
C GLN A 94 7.13 -8.52 -18.78
N ALA A 95 6.80 -9.61 -18.11
CA ALA A 95 7.05 -10.97 -18.61
C ALA A 95 6.25 -11.24 -19.91
N ARG A 96 5.00 -10.82 -19.94
CA ARG A 96 4.14 -10.95 -21.11
C ARG A 96 4.73 -10.24 -22.32
N TRP A 97 5.14 -9.00 -22.15
CA TRP A 97 5.71 -8.23 -23.25
C TRP A 97 7.07 -8.75 -23.69
N ALA A 98 7.89 -9.23 -22.76
CA ALA A 98 9.16 -9.88 -23.10
C ALA A 98 8.94 -11.11 -23.98
N GLU A 99 7.95 -11.94 -23.64
CA GLU A 99 7.59 -13.12 -24.45
C GLU A 99 7.09 -12.74 -25.84
N ILE A 100 6.22 -11.74 -25.92
CA ILE A 100 5.69 -11.26 -27.22
C ILE A 100 6.82 -10.72 -28.08
N ASN A 101 7.71 -9.93 -27.51
CA ASN A 101 8.84 -9.35 -28.22
C ASN A 101 9.80 -10.44 -28.73
N GLN A 102 10.04 -11.47 -27.94
CA GLN A 102 10.87 -12.61 -28.34
C GLN A 102 10.27 -13.34 -29.52
N ARG A 103 8.98 -13.62 -29.50
CA ARG A 103 8.29 -14.28 -30.61
C ARG A 103 8.35 -13.46 -31.88
N LEU A 104 8.22 -12.15 -31.77
CA LEU A 104 8.30 -11.26 -32.94
C LEU A 104 9.72 -11.23 -33.52
N GLU A 105 10.75 -11.24 -32.71
CA GLU A 105 12.14 -11.35 -33.14
C GLU A 105 12.41 -12.66 -33.86
N GLU A 106 11.91 -13.76 -33.32
CA GLU A 106 12.04 -15.08 -33.95
C GLU A 106 11.36 -15.10 -35.31
N LEU A 107 10.20 -14.49 -35.43
CA LEU A 107 9.46 -14.39 -36.69
C LEU A 107 10.21 -13.56 -37.74
N ASP A 108 10.77 -12.43 -37.32
CA ASP A 108 11.59 -11.58 -38.19
C ASP A 108 12.82 -12.33 -38.72
N ARG A 109 13.49 -13.09 -37.86
CA ARG A 109 14.65 -13.92 -38.27
C ARG A 109 14.25 -14.97 -39.28
N ALA A 110 13.11 -15.63 -39.05
CA ALA A 110 12.60 -16.63 -39.96
C ALA A 110 12.28 -16.03 -41.35
N LEU A 111 11.70 -14.84 -41.38
CA LEU A 111 11.39 -14.14 -42.63
C LEU A 111 12.64 -13.66 -43.36
N THR A 112 13.66 -13.22 -42.63
CA THR A 112 14.91 -12.71 -43.19
C THR A 112 15.76 -13.82 -43.79
N ARG A 113 15.66 -15.06 -43.31
CA ARG A 113 16.40 -16.22 -43.82
C ARG A 113 15.92 -16.74 -45.15
N ARG A 114 14.78 -16.31 -45.62
CA ARG A 114 14.24 -16.67 -46.93
C ARG A 114 14.80 -15.75 -48.01
#